data_207b7beefdf9ad42a864900cc25c8802
#
_entry.id   207b7beefdf9ad42a864900cc25c8802
#
_cell.length_a   1.000
_cell.length_b   1.000
_cell.length_c   1.000
_cell.angle_alpha   90.00
_cell.angle_beta   90.00
_cell.angle_gamma   90.00
#
_symmetry.space_group_name_H-M   'P 1'
#
loop_
_entity.id
_entity.type
_entity.pdbx_description
1 polymer ?
#
loop_
_entity_poly.entity_id
_entity_poly.type
_entity_poly.pdbx_seq_one_letter_code
_entity_poly.pdbx_strand_id
1 'polypeptide(L)'
;MPEHVDNYVTIYKAVTGREFDKKRLVEDSERVYNFQRVFNLRRGYGTRIHDRQPYRAAGPVTIEEYESRVERYDKQLKEKVGFNPEVKTTVEKMKVLRKYREDQYESLIDAVYKRRGWNNNGVPKIEFLKKIGMDFPEVIEVVKNYQ
;
A
#
# COMPACT_ATOMS: atom_id res chain seq x y z
N MET A 1 19.15 6.36 4.63
CA MET A 1 18.23 5.22 4.89
C MET A 1 18.87 3.83 4.76
N PRO A 2 19.94 3.58 3.97
CA PRO A 2 20.64 2.29 4.00
C PRO A 2 21.18 1.92 5.38
N GLU A 3 21.72 2.89 6.10
CA GLU A 3 22.30 2.75 7.44
C GLU A 3 21.33 2.19 8.49
N HIS A 4 20.06 2.56 8.45
CA HIS A 4 19.06 2.02 9.38
C HIS A 4 18.85 0.52 9.18
N VAL A 5 18.89 0.04 7.95
CA VAL A 5 18.73 -1.39 7.66
C VAL A 5 19.92 -2.19 8.16
N ASP A 6 21.14 -1.62 8.04
CA ASP A 6 22.36 -2.23 8.56
C ASP A 6 22.36 -2.31 10.09
N ASN A 7 21.82 -1.30 10.76
CA ASN A 7 21.61 -1.32 12.21
C ASN A 7 20.66 -2.46 12.65
N TYR A 8 19.55 -2.69 11.93
CA TYR A 8 18.65 -3.82 12.23
C TYR A 8 19.36 -5.16 12.09
N VAL A 9 20.18 -5.34 11.05
CA VAL A 9 20.98 -6.56 10.87
C VAL A 9 21.94 -6.75 12.05
N THR A 10 22.66 -5.71 12.45
CA THR A 10 23.62 -5.73 13.57
C THR A 10 22.94 -6.11 14.89
N ILE A 11 21.81 -5.45 15.18
CA ILE A 11 21.03 -5.72 16.41
C ILE A 11 20.50 -7.17 16.39
N TYR A 12 19.96 -7.61 15.26
CA TYR A 12 19.42 -8.96 15.16
C TYR A 12 20.49 -10.02 15.40
N LYS A 13 21.70 -9.89 14.81
CA LYS A 13 22.85 -10.75 15.08
C LYS A 13 23.22 -10.75 16.55
N ALA A 14 23.32 -9.57 17.14
CA ALA A 14 23.73 -9.43 18.55
C ALA A 14 22.74 -10.10 19.52
N VAL A 15 21.44 -10.02 19.25
CA VAL A 15 20.38 -10.57 20.13
C VAL A 15 20.20 -12.07 19.92
N THR A 16 20.28 -12.55 18.67
CA THR A 16 19.93 -13.95 18.35
C THR A 16 21.14 -14.87 18.23
N GLY A 17 22.35 -14.33 18.09
CA GLY A 17 23.57 -15.09 17.80
C GLY A 17 23.58 -15.74 16.40
N ARG A 18 22.60 -15.43 15.54
CA ARG A 18 22.48 -16.02 14.21
C ARG A 18 23.21 -15.17 13.17
N GLU A 19 23.86 -15.85 12.23
CA GLU A 19 24.36 -15.17 11.04
C GLU A 19 23.19 -14.68 10.19
N PHE A 20 23.22 -13.38 9.88
CA PHE A 20 22.12 -12.67 9.24
C PHE A 20 22.68 -11.52 8.42
N ASP A 21 22.18 -11.35 7.21
CA ASP A 21 22.55 -10.25 6.35
C ASP A 21 21.32 -9.43 5.91
N LYS A 22 21.57 -8.34 5.23
CA LYS A 22 20.52 -7.45 4.72
C LYS A 22 19.55 -8.16 3.77
N LYS A 23 20.05 -9.05 2.93
CA LYS A 23 19.23 -9.81 1.98
C LYS A 23 18.27 -10.70 2.76
N ARG A 24 18.79 -11.45 3.73
CA ARG A 24 17.99 -12.31 4.59
C ARG A 24 16.95 -11.54 5.39
N LEU A 25 17.29 -10.37 5.91
CA LEU A 25 16.34 -9.50 6.61
C LEU A 25 15.15 -9.12 5.71
N VAL A 26 15.43 -8.74 4.45
CA VAL A 26 14.37 -8.39 3.50
C VAL A 26 13.51 -9.62 3.14
N GLU A 27 14.12 -10.78 2.89
CA GLU A 27 13.41 -12.01 2.58
C GLU A 27 12.50 -12.46 3.74
N ASP A 28 13.01 -12.47 4.97
CA ASP A 28 12.22 -12.86 6.14
C ASP A 28 11.11 -11.82 6.43
N SER A 29 11.37 -10.53 6.23
CA SER A 29 10.34 -9.49 6.32
C SER A 29 9.23 -9.69 5.29
N GLU A 30 9.58 -10.08 4.07
CA GLU A 30 8.60 -10.38 3.01
C GLU A 30 7.74 -11.60 3.37
N ARG A 31 8.33 -12.64 3.97
CA ARG A 31 7.59 -13.81 4.46
C ARG A 31 6.62 -13.42 5.56
N VAL A 32 7.05 -12.64 6.56
CA VAL A 32 6.19 -12.18 7.65
C VAL A 32 5.03 -11.35 7.11
N TYR A 33 5.28 -10.45 6.17
CA TYR A 33 4.25 -9.60 5.58
C TYR A 33 3.21 -10.41 4.78
N ASN A 34 3.67 -11.39 4.01
CA ASN A 34 2.76 -12.29 3.29
C ASN A 34 1.98 -13.21 4.25
N PHE A 35 2.59 -13.66 5.35
CA PHE A 35 1.89 -14.42 6.38
C PHE A 35 0.76 -13.60 7.01
N GLN A 36 1.02 -12.35 7.37
CA GLN A 36 -0.01 -11.45 7.89
C GLN A 36 -1.15 -11.24 6.89
N ARG A 37 -0.82 -11.13 5.59
CA ARG A 37 -1.83 -11.02 4.53
C ARG A 37 -2.72 -12.25 4.46
N VAL A 38 -2.14 -13.44 4.44
CA VAL A 38 -2.89 -14.71 4.41
C VAL A 38 -3.71 -14.89 5.69
N PHE A 39 -3.17 -14.53 6.84
CA PHE A 39 -3.92 -14.54 8.10
C PHE A 39 -5.16 -13.64 8.05
N ASN A 40 -5.04 -12.44 7.49
CA ASN A 40 -6.16 -11.56 7.30
C ASN A 40 -7.19 -12.13 6.31
N LEU A 41 -6.75 -12.70 5.19
CA LEU A 41 -7.63 -13.36 4.22
C LEU A 41 -8.44 -14.49 4.88
N ARG A 42 -7.80 -15.34 5.71
CA ARG A 42 -8.49 -16.37 6.49
C ARG A 42 -9.62 -15.83 7.36
N ARG A 43 -9.49 -14.57 7.80
CA ARG A 43 -10.52 -13.88 8.59
C ARG A 43 -11.53 -13.08 7.76
N GLY A 44 -11.48 -13.16 6.44
CA GLY A 44 -12.36 -12.43 5.52
C GLY A 44 -11.90 -10.99 5.21
N TYR A 45 -10.67 -10.61 5.60
CA TYR A 45 -10.08 -9.29 5.35
C TYR A 45 -8.85 -9.42 4.45
N GLY A 46 -8.30 -8.29 4.00
CA GLY A 46 -7.05 -8.28 3.25
C GLY A 46 -7.23 -8.49 1.74
N THR A 47 -8.41 -8.21 1.19
CA THR A 47 -8.61 -8.00 -0.25
C THR A 47 -8.51 -6.50 -0.58
N ARG A 48 -8.48 -6.15 -1.87
CA ARG A 48 -8.33 -4.78 -2.36
C ARG A 48 -9.31 -3.78 -1.73
N ILE A 49 -10.53 -4.20 -1.44
CA ILE A 49 -11.54 -3.34 -0.80
C ILE A 49 -11.08 -2.85 0.58
N HIS A 50 -10.30 -3.69 1.30
CA HIS A 50 -9.79 -3.37 2.64
C HIS A 50 -8.51 -2.52 2.61
N ASP A 51 -7.86 -2.43 1.45
CA ASP A 51 -6.65 -1.61 1.26
C ASP A 51 -6.98 -0.19 0.78
N ARG A 52 -8.26 0.12 0.55
CA ARG A 52 -8.67 1.46 0.14
C ARG A 52 -8.36 2.49 1.22
N GLN A 53 -7.92 3.64 0.78
CA GLN A 53 -7.73 4.76 1.70
C GLN A 53 -9.08 5.24 2.27
N PRO A 54 -9.11 5.66 3.55
CA PRO A 54 -10.30 6.29 4.12
C PRO A 54 -10.71 7.53 3.33
N TYR A 55 -12.00 7.78 3.21
CA TYR A 55 -12.56 8.92 2.45
C TYR A 55 -11.89 10.26 2.77
N ARG A 56 -11.62 10.52 4.05
CA ARG A 56 -10.97 11.75 4.50
C ARG A 56 -9.50 11.86 4.05
N ALA A 57 -8.81 10.75 3.85
CA ALA A 57 -7.42 10.75 3.41
C ALA A 57 -7.25 11.22 1.95
N ALA A 58 -8.28 11.07 1.13
CA ALA A 58 -8.26 11.49 -0.26
C ALA A 58 -8.40 13.01 -0.47
N GLY A 59 -8.78 13.79 0.57
CA GLY A 59 -8.86 15.24 0.45
C GLY A 59 -9.86 15.89 1.39
N PRO A 60 -10.09 17.20 1.23
CA PRO A 60 -11.03 17.94 2.05
C PRO A 60 -12.44 17.35 1.92
N VAL A 61 -13.16 17.33 3.03
CA VAL A 61 -14.52 16.78 3.11
C VAL A 61 -15.57 17.89 3.02
N THR A 62 -15.24 19.08 3.52
CA THR A 62 -16.13 20.24 3.47
C THR A 62 -15.55 21.38 2.62
N ILE A 63 -16.40 22.32 2.24
CA ILE A 63 -15.99 23.52 1.49
C ILE A 63 -15.01 24.34 2.32
N GLU A 64 -15.28 24.52 3.61
CA GLU A 64 -14.44 25.29 4.53
C GLU A 64 -13.03 24.65 4.67
N GLU A 65 -12.95 23.34 4.69
CA GLU A 65 -11.65 22.65 4.69
C GLU A 65 -10.86 22.90 3.40
N TYR A 66 -11.52 22.96 2.26
CA TYR A 66 -10.87 23.29 0.99
C TYR A 66 -10.39 24.74 1.01
N GLU A 67 -11.26 25.67 1.37
CA GLU A 67 -11.00 27.11 1.35
C GLU A 67 -9.91 27.51 2.33
N SER A 68 -9.83 26.85 3.48
CA SER A 68 -8.73 27.07 4.45
C SER A 68 -7.33 26.78 3.89
N ARG A 69 -7.24 26.08 2.75
CA ARG A 69 -6.00 25.70 2.07
C ARG A 69 -6.09 25.86 0.55
N VAL A 70 -6.91 26.78 0.09
CA VAL A 70 -7.23 26.97 -1.34
C VAL A 70 -5.99 27.11 -2.21
N GLU A 71 -5.02 27.93 -1.81
CA GLU A 71 -3.78 28.14 -2.59
C GLU A 71 -3.03 26.82 -2.84
N ARG A 72 -2.90 25.97 -1.82
CA ARG A 72 -2.24 24.68 -1.91
C ARG A 72 -3.00 23.74 -2.85
N TYR A 73 -4.32 23.69 -2.74
CA TYR A 73 -5.12 22.76 -3.53
C TYR A 73 -5.27 23.22 -4.97
N ASP A 74 -5.47 24.51 -5.21
CA ASP A 74 -5.53 25.09 -6.54
C ASP A 74 -4.19 24.94 -7.27
N LYS A 75 -3.07 25.13 -6.58
CA LYS A 75 -1.73 24.84 -7.11
C LYS A 75 -1.61 23.36 -7.52
N GLN A 76 -2.04 22.43 -6.66
CA GLN A 76 -1.99 21.00 -6.98
C GLN A 76 -2.86 20.66 -8.20
N LEU A 77 -4.04 21.23 -8.31
CA LEU A 77 -4.92 21.04 -9.46
C LEU A 77 -4.29 21.57 -10.76
N LYS A 78 -3.70 22.76 -10.74
CA LYS A 78 -3.00 23.32 -11.90
C LYS A 78 -1.79 22.48 -12.31
N GLU A 79 -0.89 22.20 -11.39
CA GLU A 79 0.42 21.59 -11.69
C GLU A 79 0.36 20.08 -11.92
N LYS A 80 -0.51 19.36 -11.21
CA LYS A 80 -0.57 17.90 -11.25
C LYS A 80 -1.69 17.33 -12.11
N VAL A 81 -2.76 18.08 -12.28
CA VAL A 81 -3.95 17.63 -13.01
C VAL A 81 -4.13 18.37 -14.33
N GLY A 82 -3.53 19.57 -14.47
CA GLY A 82 -3.77 20.45 -15.60
C GLY A 82 -5.17 21.07 -15.60
N PHE A 83 -5.81 21.12 -14.41
CA PHE A 83 -7.16 21.65 -14.23
C PHE A 83 -7.09 23.13 -13.87
N ASN A 84 -7.88 23.98 -14.57
CA ASN A 84 -7.98 25.38 -14.23
C ASN A 84 -9.03 25.62 -13.13
N PRO A 85 -8.62 25.99 -11.90
CA PRO A 85 -9.54 26.20 -10.79
C PRO A 85 -10.26 27.56 -10.81
N GLU A 86 -9.82 28.53 -11.62
CA GLU A 86 -10.28 29.93 -11.54
C GLU A 86 -11.76 30.09 -11.90
N VAL A 87 -12.27 29.26 -12.82
CA VAL A 87 -13.64 29.33 -13.33
C VAL A 87 -14.54 28.22 -12.78
N LYS A 88 -14.12 27.58 -11.68
CA LYS A 88 -14.80 26.42 -11.11
C LYS A 88 -15.24 26.62 -9.68
N THR A 89 -16.37 26.04 -9.34
CA THR A 89 -16.86 26.03 -7.96
C THR A 89 -15.96 25.20 -7.05
N THR A 90 -15.92 25.51 -5.76
CA THR A 90 -15.16 24.75 -4.76
C THR A 90 -15.54 23.26 -4.76
N VAL A 91 -16.81 22.95 -4.97
CA VAL A 91 -17.30 21.56 -5.06
C VAL A 91 -16.70 20.81 -6.27
N GLU A 92 -16.63 21.46 -7.44
CA GLU A 92 -15.98 20.87 -8.63
C GLU A 92 -14.50 20.64 -8.39
N LYS A 93 -13.80 21.63 -7.82
CA LYS A 93 -12.38 21.53 -7.45
C LYS A 93 -12.14 20.35 -6.49
N MET A 94 -12.96 20.21 -5.45
CA MET A 94 -12.88 19.11 -4.49
C MET A 94 -13.06 17.73 -5.15
N LYS A 95 -14.03 17.59 -6.06
CA LYS A 95 -14.26 16.34 -6.81
C LYS A 95 -13.04 15.96 -7.66
N VAL A 96 -12.49 16.91 -8.41
CA VAL A 96 -11.33 16.66 -9.27
C VAL A 96 -10.09 16.34 -8.44
N LEU A 97 -9.86 17.08 -7.36
CA LEU A 97 -8.73 16.83 -6.45
C LEU A 97 -8.81 15.44 -5.82
N ARG A 98 -10.00 15.06 -5.35
CA ARG A 98 -10.25 13.73 -4.77
C ARG A 98 -9.98 12.63 -5.77
N LYS A 99 -10.59 12.74 -6.96
CA LYS A 99 -10.37 11.73 -8.01
C LYS A 99 -8.90 11.57 -8.35
N TYR A 100 -8.17 12.66 -8.52
CA TYR A 100 -6.72 12.61 -8.76
C TYR A 100 -5.98 11.84 -7.67
N ARG A 101 -6.28 12.12 -6.39
CA ARG A 101 -5.61 11.46 -5.26
C ARG A 101 -5.99 9.99 -5.11
N GLU A 102 -7.24 9.66 -5.37
CA GLU A 102 -7.71 8.27 -5.42
C GLU A 102 -7.02 7.50 -6.52
N ASP A 103 -6.92 8.05 -7.73
CA ASP A 103 -6.21 7.44 -8.87
C ASP A 103 -4.71 7.24 -8.56
N GLN A 104 -4.06 8.20 -7.88
CA GLN A 104 -2.67 8.06 -7.43
C GLN A 104 -2.51 6.95 -6.40
N TYR A 105 -3.45 6.83 -5.47
CA TYR A 105 -3.43 5.79 -4.45
C TYR A 105 -3.66 4.41 -5.05
N GLU A 106 -4.62 4.26 -5.97
CA GLU A 106 -4.86 3.01 -6.69
C GLU A 106 -3.62 2.58 -7.51
N SER A 107 -2.95 3.52 -8.16
CA SER A 107 -1.70 3.25 -8.87
C SER A 107 -0.59 2.78 -7.93
N LEU A 108 -0.52 3.33 -6.71
CA LEU A 108 0.42 2.88 -5.68
C LEU A 108 0.08 1.46 -5.20
N ILE A 109 -1.20 1.15 -4.98
CA ILE A 109 -1.66 -0.20 -4.63
C ILE A 109 -1.22 -1.20 -5.69
N ASP A 110 -1.45 -0.90 -6.97
CA ASP A 110 -1.06 -1.78 -8.09
C ASP A 110 0.44 -2.03 -8.12
N ALA A 111 1.25 -0.99 -7.91
CA ALA A 111 2.71 -1.12 -7.84
C ALA A 111 3.15 -2.00 -6.66
N VAL A 112 2.51 -1.84 -5.49
CA VAL A 112 2.78 -2.66 -4.31
C VAL A 112 2.38 -4.11 -4.55
N TYR A 113 1.21 -4.39 -5.11
CA TYR A 113 0.76 -5.74 -5.41
C TYR A 113 1.68 -6.45 -6.39
N LYS A 114 2.06 -5.74 -7.46
CA LYS A 114 3.03 -6.26 -8.44
C LYS A 114 4.35 -6.62 -7.78
N ARG A 115 4.90 -5.73 -6.95
CA ARG A 115 6.16 -5.96 -6.24
C ARG A 115 6.09 -7.15 -5.30
N ARG A 116 4.96 -7.33 -4.61
CA ARG A 116 4.76 -8.40 -3.62
C ARG A 116 4.28 -9.71 -4.23
N GLY A 117 4.16 -9.81 -5.54
CA GLY A 117 3.67 -11.00 -6.21
C GLY A 117 2.21 -11.33 -5.88
N TRP A 118 1.39 -10.29 -5.65
CA TRP A 118 -0.05 -10.43 -5.42
C TRP A 118 -0.83 -10.23 -6.72
N ASN A 119 -2.04 -10.75 -6.77
CA ASN A 119 -2.98 -10.48 -7.86
C ASN A 119 -3.65 -9.11 -7.69
N ASN A 120 -4.49 -8.69 -8.65
CA ASN A 120 -5.15 -7.38 -8.63
C ASN A 120 -6.14 -7.20 -7.46
N ASN A 121 -6.52 -8.28 -6.79
CA ASN A 121 -7.35 -8.23 -5.58
C ASN A 121 -6.52 -8.24 -4.27
N GLY A 122 -5.19 -8.14 -4.37
CA GLY A 122 -4.31 -8.11 -3.21
C GLY A 122 -4.05 -9.49 -2.58
N VAL A 123 -4.36 -10.56 -3.30
CA VAL A 123 -4.14 -11.94 -2.84
C VAL A 123 -2.78 -12.43 -3.31
N PRO A 124 -1.93 -12.98 -2.43
CA PRO A 124 -0.64 -13.52 -2.81
C PRO A 124 -0.79 -14.64 -3.86
N LYS A 125 0.02 -14.60 -4.91
CA LYS A 125 0.06 -15.68 -5.91
C LYS A 125 0.78 -16.91 -5.34
N ILE A 126 0.25 -18.09 -5.62
CA ILE A 126 0.84 -19.34 -5.13
C ILE A 126 2.29 -19.50 -5.59
N GLU A 127 2.60 -19.12 -6.81
CA GLU A 127 3.98 -19.16 -7.35
C GLU A 127 4.94 -18.30 -6.53
N PHE A 128 4.47 -17.12 -6.09
CA PHE A 128 5.27 -16.23 -5.25
C PHE A 128 5.45 -16.80 -3.84
N LEU A 129 4.41 -17.37 -3.25
CA LEU A 129 4.49 -18.02 -1.94
C LEU A 129 5.50 -19.20 -1.96
N LYS A 130 5.49 -20.01 -3.02
CA LYS A 130 6.50 -21.07 -3.24
C LYS A 130 7.92 -20.49 -3.30
N LYS A 131 8.10 -19.41 -4.05
CA LYS A 131 9.41 -18.74 -4.20
C LYS A 131 10.00 -18.29 -2.86
N ILE A 132 9.17 -17.82 -1.94
CA ILE A 132 9.60 -17.36 -0.62
C ILE A 132 9.50 -18.44 0.47
N GLY A 133 9.23 -19.69 0.12
CA GLY A 133 9.15 -20.82 1.05
C GLY A 133 7.98 -20.72 2.03
N MET A 134 6.82 -20.29 1.54
CA MET A 134 5.57 -20.15 2.31
C MET A 134 4.43 -21.00 1.73
N ASP A 135 4.75 -22.07 1.05
CA ASP A 135 3.79 -22.97 0.41
C ASP A 135 3.26 -24.07 1.35
N PHE A 136 3.09 -23.73 2.62
CA PHE A 136 2.45 -24.62 3.60
C PHE A 136 1.01 -24.93 3.17
N PRO A 137 0.52 -26.17 3.38
CA PRO A 137 -0.84 -26.55 2.98
C PRO A 137 -1.92 -25.58 3.47
N GLU A 138 -1.83 -25.14 4.72
CA GLU A 138 -2.79 -24.23 5.34
C GLU A 138 -2.79 -22.82 4.70
N VAL A 139 -1.62 -22.36 4.26
CA VAL A 139 -1.47 -21.06 3.57
C VAL A 139 -2.07 -21.16 2.16
N ILE A 140 -1.75 -22.25 1.44
CA ILE A 140 -2.24 -22.49 0.07
C ILE A 140 -3.76 -22.68 0.05
N GLU A 141 -4.33 -23.38 1.02
CA GLU A 141 -5.78 -23.55 1.15
C GLU A 141 -6.51 -22.21 1.26
N VAL A 142 -6.04 -21.33 2.15
CA VAL A 142 -6.63 -20.00 2.31
C VAL A 142 -6.56 -19.20 1.02
N VAL A 143 -5.41 -19.17 0.37
CA VAL A 143 -5.20 -18.36 -0.85
C VAL A 143 -6.06 -18.87 -2.01
N LYS A 144 -6.24 -20.18 -2.17
CA LYS A 144 -7.10 -20.77 -3.21
C LYS A 144 -8.56 -20.29 -3.15
N ASN A 145 -9.07 -19.99 -1.96
CA ASN A 145 -10.44 -19.51 -1.79
C ASN A 145 -10.66 -18.08 -2.31
N TYR A 146 -9.58 -17.36 -2.66
CA TYR A 146 -9.61 -15.96 -3.13
C TYR A 146 -9.00 -15.76 -4.53
N GLN A 147 -8.62 -16.83 -5.21
CA GLN A 147 -8.06 -16.79 -6.58
C GLN A 147 -9.13 -16.92 -7.64
#